data_d1ceae36e40b74db47b9d78108830536
#
_entry.id   d1ceae36e40b74db47b9d78108830536
#
_cell.length_a   1.000
_cell.length_b   1.000
_cell.length_c   1.000
_cell.angle_alpha   90.00
_cell.angle_beta   90.00
_cell.angle_gamma   90.00
#
_symmetry.space_group_name_H-M   'P 1'
#
loop_
_entity.id
_entity.type
_entity.pdbx_description
1 polymer ?
#
loop_
_entity_poly.entity_id
_entity_poly.type
_entity_poly.pdbx_seq_one_letter_code
_entity_poly.pdbx_strand_id
1 'polypeptide(L)'
;MLAERSIRLKTWEMALLLGLAIALFATSWANCRQQELETRVVRLHLLANSDSAADQALKLDVRDAVLAQANTYLTDCHSTQQAKEVLRQHLQPLADTAAQTIAQQGYNYPVKVSLERTYFPTKVYADFSLPAGEYQGLRVEIGQAEGHNWWCVVFPPLCFSSVSEQSEAALRSGLTEDDLALLTGEDQGYVFRFQCLEWFGQLKQWLAHC
;
A
#
# COMPACT_ATOMS: atom_id res chain seq x y z
N MET A 1 -48.19 29.64 22.01
CA MET A 1 -47.05 29.86 22.92
C MET A 1 -46.25 28.58 23.03
N LEU A 2 -45.24 28.43 22.21
CA LEU A 2 -44.29 27.31 22.32
C LEU A 2 -43.18 27.79 23.26
N ALA A 3 -43.08 27.16 24.44
CA ALA A 3 -42.05 27.48 25.42
C ALA A 3 -40.73 27.04 24.88
N GLU A 4 -39.82 27.97 24.58
CA GLU A 4 -38.39 27.70 24.32
C GLU A 4 -37.78 27.08 25.59
N ARG A 5 -37.63 25.76 25.57
CA ARG A 5 -36.87 25.04 26.58
C ARG A 5 -35.40 25.23 26.26
N SER A 6 -34.77 26.25 26.83
CA SER A 6 -33.34 26.45 26.77
C SER A 6 -32.66 25.26 27.45
N ILE A 7 -32.08 24.35 26.66
CA ILE A 7 -31.30 23.23 27.17
C ILE A 7 -29.98 23.82 27.67
N ARG A 8 -29.85 24.02 28.98
CA ARG A 8 -28.58 24.38 29.62
C ARG A 8 -27.75 23.10 29.78
N LEU A 9 -26.82 22.88 28.86
CA LEU A 9 -25.84 21.80 28.97
C LEU A 9 -24.97 22.03 30.22
N LYS A 10 -24.73 20.93 30.97
CA LYS A 10 -23.80 20.95 32.10
C LYS A 10 -22.38 21.03 31.59
N THR A 11 -21.46 21.56 32.37
CA THR A 11 -20.06 21.74 31.96
C THR A 11 -19.39 20.46 31.50
N TRP A 12 -19.68 19.31 32.11
CA TRP A 12 -19.18 18.01 31.72
C TRP A 12 -19.79 17.51 30.39
N GLU A 13 -21.06 17.84 30.09
CA GLU A 13 -21.71 17.51 28.81
C GLU A 13 -21.06 18.31 27.66
N MET A 14 -20.76 19.60 27.91
CA MET A 14 -20.01 20.41 26.95
C MET A 14 -18.60 19.89 26.73
N ALA A 15 -17.90 19.43 27.78
CA ALA A 15 -16.58 18.87 27.67
C ALA A 15 -16.59 17.55 26.86
N LEU A 16 -17.60 16.69 27.07
CA LEU A 16 -17.79 15.47 26.30
C LEU A 16 -18.09 15.75 24.82
N LEU A 17 -18.98 16.69 24.53
CA LEU A 17 -19.31 17.08 23.15
C LEU A 17 -18.10 17.68 22.44
N LEU A 18 -17.32 18.52 23.12
CA LEU A 18 -16.09 19.09 22.59
C LEU A 18 -15.05 18.00 22.32
N GLY A 19 -14.86 17.08 23.27
CA GLY A 19 -13.94 15.95 23.11
C GLY A 19 -14.34 15.05 21.92
N LEU A 20 -15.64 14.77 21.77
CA LEU A 20 -16.16 14.01 20.64
C LEU A 20 -15.95 14.77 19.32
N ALA A 21 -16.20 16.05 19.28
CA ALA A 21 -15.99 16.89 18.09
C ALA A 21 -14.52 16.89 17.67
N ILE A 22 -13.59 17.04 18.62
CA ILE A 22 -12.15 16.99 18.37
C ILE A 22 -11.73 15.60 17.84
N ALA A 23 -12.24 14.53 18.46
CA ALA A 23 -11.95 13.16 18.02
C ALA A 23 -12.46 12.90 16.59
N LEU A 24 -13.67 13.33 16.25
CA LEU A 24 -14.23 13.22 14.90
C LEU A 24 -13.45 14.04 13.88
N PHE A 25 -13.03 15.25 14.24
CA PHE A 25 -12.22 16.08 13.37
C PHE A 25 -10.83 15.45 13.12
N ALA A 26 -10.18 14.97 14.19
CA ALA A 26 -8.87 14.33 14.10
C ALA A 26 -8.92 13.04 13.24
N THR A 27 -9.96 12.21 13.42
CA THR A 27 -10.14 11.00 12.61
C THR A 27 -10.45 11.33 11.16
N SER A 28 -11.25 12.34 10.88
CA SER A 28 -11.55 12.79 9.51
C SER A 28 -10.30 13.31 8.82
N TRP A 29 -9.51 14.11 9.52
CA TRP A 29 -8.24 14.63 9.00
C TRP A 29 -7.22 13.52 8.73
N ALA A 30 -7.07 12.56 9.64
CA ALA A 30 -6.19 11.41 9.47
C ALA A 30 -6.61 10.53 8.28
N ASN A 31 -7.91 10.27 8.11
CA ASN A 31 -8.44 9.53 6.97
C ASN A 31 -8.19 10.26 5.64
N CYS A 32 -8.32 11.58 5.61
CA CYS A 32 -8.05 12.38 4.40
C CYS A 32 -6.57 12.24 3.99
N ARG A 33 -5.65 12.34 4.95
CA ARG A 33 -4.22 12.18 4.71
C ARG A 33 -3.87 10.76 4.25
N GLN A 34 -4.48 9.74 4.84
CA GLN A 34 -4.30 8.35 4.42
C GLN A 34 -4.76 8.13 2.97
N GLN A 35 -5.94 8.63 2.59
CA GLN A 35 -6.45 8.52 1.23
C GLN A 35 -5.54 9.22 0.21
N GLU A 36 -4.93 10.32 0.59
CA GLU A 36 -3.96 11.02 -0.25
C GLU A 36 -2.75 10.13 -0.54
N LEU A 37 -2.16 9.49 0.48
CA LEU A 37 -1.06 8.52 0.32
C LEU A 37 -1.45 7.32 -0.56
N GLU A 38 -2.67 6.78 -0.39
CA GLU A 38 -3.19 5.67 -1.20
C GLU A 38 -3.19 6.00 -2.70
N THR A 39 -3.37 7.27 -3.06
CA THR A 39 -3.37 7.71 -4.46
C THR A 39 -1.99 7.98 -5.02
N ARG A 40 -0.98 8.17 -4.17
CA ARG A 40 0.38 8.56 -4.55
C ARG A 40 1.34 7.41 -4.77
N VAL A 41 0.94 6.18 -4.43
CA VAL A 41 1.78 5.00 -4.59
C VAL A 41 1.09 3.91 -5.41
N VAL A 42 1.89 3.10 -6.11
CA VAL A 42 1.47 1.81 -6.66
C VAL A 42 2.24 0.73 -5.92
N ARG A 43 1.51 -0.18 -5.28
CA ARG A 43 2.10 -1.26 -4.50
C ARG A 43 2.29 -2.52 -5.35
N LEU A 44 3.20 -3.40 -4.92
CA LEU A 44 3.37 -4.74 -5.48
C LEU A 44 2.82 -5.76 -4.48
N HIS A 45 2.02 -6.68 -4.99
CA HIS A 45 1.54 -7.85 -4.27
C HIS A 45 1.92 -9.11 -5.03
N LEU A 46 2.85 -9.88 -4.49
CA LEU A 46 3.32 -11.12 -5.10
C LEU A 46 2.92 -12.31 -4.22
N LEU A 47 2.32 -13.34 -4.83
CA LEU A 47 1.88 -14.57 -4.18
C LEU A 47 2.69 -15.74 -4.73
N ALA A 48 3.29 -16.53 -3.81
CA ALA A 48 3.94 -17.77 -4.17
C ALA A 48 2.92 -18.88 -4.47
N ASN A 49 3.35 -19.88 -5.23
CA ASN A 49 2.54 -21.08 -5.46
C ASN A 49 2.15 -21.78 -4.16
N SER A 50 3.11 -21.96 -3.24
CA SER A 50 2.89 -22.55 -1.91
C SER A 50 3.85 -21.98 -0.87
N ASP A 51 3.77 -22.47 0.38
CA ASP A 51 4.69 -22.10 1.46
C ASP A 51 5.96 -22.95 1.53
N SER A 52 6.23 -23.80 0.52
CA SER A 52 7.49 -24.53 0.44
C SER A 52 8.67 -23.57 0.33
N ALA A 53 9.82 -23.94 0.91
CA ALA A 53 11.04 -23.12 0.84
C ALA A 53 11.44 -22.84 -0.62
N ALA A 54 11.22 -23.79 -1.52
CA ALA A 54 11.51 -23.67 -2.94
C ALA A 54 10.61 -22.63 -3.62
N ASP A 55 9.29 -22.67 -3.37
CA ASP A 55 8.34 -21.70 -3.93
C ASP A 55 8.54 -20.30 -3.34
N GLN A 56 8.94 -20.22 -2.08
CA GLN A 56 9.26 -18.93 -1.46
C GLN A 56 10.56 -18.33 -2.02
N ALA A 57 11.58 -19.15 -2.36
CA ALA A 57 12.78 -18.69 -3.04
C ALA A 57 12.46 -18.23 -4.48
N LEU A 58 11.73 -19.06 -5.24
CA LEU A 58 11.27 -18.73 -6.60
C LEU A 58 10.50 -17.40 -6.63
N LYS A 59 9.64 -17.17 -5.65
CA LYS A 59 8.91 -15.90 -5.52
C LYS A 59 9.85 -14.69 -5.46
N LEU A 60 10.97 -14.80 -4.75
CA LEU A 60 11.94 -13.70 -4.64
C LEU A 60 12.64 -13.44 -5.98
N ASP A 61 13.01 -14.49 -6.73
CA ASP A 61 13.58 -14.34 -8.06
C ASP A 61 12.61 -13.68 -9.04
N VAL A 62 11.34 -14.09 -9.01
CA VAL A 62 10.29 -13.50 -9.84
C VAL A 62 10.03 -12.04 -9.44
N ARG A 63 10.03 -11.73 -8.13
CA ARG A 63 9.93 -10.35 -7.64
C ARG A 63 10.99 -9.46 -8.25
N ASP A 64 12.25 -9.91 -8.16
CA ASP A 64 13.40 -9.10 -8.59
C ASP A 64 13.37 -8.87 -10.11
N ALA A 65 13.03 -9.89 -10.90
CA ALA A 65 12.90 -9.78 -12.34
C ALA A 65 11.74 -8.83 -12.74
N VAL A 66 10.56 -8.98 -12.12
CA VAL A 66 9.38 -8.14 -12.41
C VAL A 66 9.65 -6.69 -12.03
N LEU A 67 10.27 -6.44 -10.87
CA LEU A 67 10.59 -5.08 -10.43
C LEU A 67 11.65 -4.43 -11.32
N ALA A 68 12.70 -5.16 -11.70
CA ALA A 68 13.71 -4.66 -12.62
C ALA A 68 13.08 -4.25 -13.95
N GLN A 69 12.22 -5.09 -14.51
CA GLN A 69 11.52 -4.80 -15.76
C GLN A 69 10.52 -3.64 -15.60
N ALA A 70 9.74 -3.60 -14.52
CA ALA A 70 8.81 -2.51 -14.23
C ALA A 70 9.54 -1.16 -14.12
N ASN A 71 10.68 -1.13 -13.44
CA ASN A 71 11.49 0.09 -13.30
C ASN A 71 11.95 0.65 -14.65
N THR A 72 12.28 -0.20 -15.64
CA THR A 72 12.63 0.30 -16.98
C THR A 72 11.48 1.04 -17.65
N TYR A 73 10.24 0.60 -17.42
CA TYR A 73 9.04 1.27 -17.96
C TYR A 73 8.67 2.54 -17.20
N LEU A 74 9.00 2.59 -15.90
CA LEU A 74 8.59 3.67 -15.01
C LEU A 74 9.62 4.80 -14.87
N THR A 75 10.79 4.67 -15.50
CA THR A 75 11.92 5.63 -15.37
C THR A 75 11.49 7.07 -15.65
N ASP A 76 10.64 7.29 -16.66
CA ASP A 76 10.20 8.63 -17.08
C ASP A 76 8.83 9.02 -16.49
N CYS A 77 8.32 8.25 -15.54
CA CYS A 77 7.05 8.56 -14.89
C CYS A 77 7.27 9.54 -13.73
N HIS A 78 6.53 10.65 -13.76
CA HIS A 78 6.57 11.69 -12.73
C HIS A 78 5.30 11.76 -11.89
N SER A 79 4.36 10.85 -12.11
CA SER A 79 3.12 10.77 -11.33
C SER A 79 2.59 9.34 -11.28
N THR A 80 1.88 9.03 -10.20
CA THR A 80 1.20 7.73 -10.02
C THR A 80 0.22 7.43 -11.16
N GLN A 81 -0.43 8.46 -11.71
CA GLN A 81 -1.36 8.28 -12.82
C GLN A 81 -0.65 7.82 -14.09
N GLN A 82 0.51 8.42 -14.41
CA GLN A 82 1.36 7.98 -15.52
C GLN A 82 1.86 6.54 -15.28
N ALA A 83 2.36 6.26 -14.08
CA ALA A 83 2.81 4.92 -13.72
C ALA A 83 1.73 3.85 -13.88
N LYS A 84 0.50 4.14 -13.45
CA LYS A 84 -0.65 3.22 -13.63
C LYS A 84 -0.95 2.95 -15.10
N GLU A 85 -0.91 3.98 -15.93
CA GLU A 85 -1.19 3.83 -17.36
C GLU A 85 -0.09 3.03 -18.05
N VAL A 86 1.16 3.34 -17.77
CA VAL A 86 2.33 2.59 -18.29
C VAL A 86 2.28 1.12 -17.84
N LEU A 87 2.03 0.85 -16.57
CA LEU A 87 1.91 -0.53 -16.07
C LEU A 87 0.77 -1.28 -16.74
N ARG A 88 -0.39 -0.63 -16.98
CA ARG A 88 -1.54 -1.24 -17.66
C ARG A 88 -1.20 -1.71 -19.07
N GLN A 89 -0.41 -0.90 -19.78
CA GLN A 89 0.02 -1.23 -21.15
C GLN A 89 1.09 -2.34 -21.19
N HIS A 90 1.78 -2.59 -20.07
CA HIS A 90 2.90 -3.52 -19.99
C HIS A 90 2.62 -4.77 -19.11
N LEU A 91 1.35 -5.06 -18.79
CA LEU A 91 1.01 -6.23 -17.97
C LEU A 91 1.46 -7.54 -18.61
N GLN A 92 1.27 -7.70 -19.92
CA GLN A 92 1.69 -8.91 -20.61
C GLN A 92 3.21 -9.06 -20.65
N PRO A 93 4.02 -8.07 -21.03
CA PRO A 93 5.48 -8.12 -20.90
C PRO A 93 5.98 -8.46 -19.49
N LEU A 94 5.33 -7.93 -18.44
CA LEU A 94 5.68 -8.28 -17.05
C LEU A 94 5.32 -9.74 -16.72
N ALA A 95 4.19 -10.24 -17.23
CA ALA A 95 3.84 -11.65 -17.09
C ALA A 95 4.82 -12.57 -17.83
N ASP A 96 5.25 -12.18 -19.02
CA ASP A 96 6.24 -12.93 -19.81
C ASP A 96 7.60 -12.99 -19.10
N THR A 97 8.02 -11.86 -18.49
CA THR A 97 9.25 -11.81 -17.66
C THR A 97 9.15 -12.75 -16.45
N ALA A 98 8.02 -12.72 -15.75
CA ALA A 98 7.77 -13.62 -14.63
C ALA A 98 7.79 -15.09 -15.06
N ALA A 99 7.09 -15.43 -16.16
CA ALA A 99 7.04 -16.79 -16.71
C ALA A 99 8.44 -17.28 -17.16
N GLN A 100 9.22 -16.41 -17.80
CA GLN A 100 10.58 -16.73 -18.18
C GLN A 100 11.47 -17.03 -16.98
N THR A 101 11.37 -16.22 -15.92
CA THR A 101 12.12 -16.45 -14.67
C THR A 101 11.73 -17.79 -14.04
N ILE A 102 10.45 -18.10 -13.98
CA ILE A 102 9.92 -19.38 -13.47
C ILE A 102 10.51 -20.56 -14.27
N ALA A 103 10.50 -20.46 -15.60
CA ALA A 103 11.05 -21.50 -16.48
C ALA A 103 12.57 -21.66 -16.33
N GLN A 104 13.33 -20.57 -16.17
CA GLN A 104 14.78 -20.60 -15.94
C GLN A 104 15.14 -21.30 -14.63
N GLN A 105 14.29 -21.24 -13.62
CA GLN A 105 14.44 -21.95 -12.36
C GLN A 105 13.95 -23.42 -12.41
N GLY A 106 13.53 -23.89 -13.59
CA GLY A 106 13.11 -25.28 -13.82
C GLY A 106 11.66 -25.60 -13.42
N TYR A 107 10.83 -24.57 -13.19
CA TYR A 107 9.41 -24.72 -12.86
C TYR A 107 8.51 -24.46 -14.08
N ASN A 108 7.30 -24.97 -14.02
CA ASN A 108 6.26 -24.77 -15.05
C ASN A 108 4.95 -24.28 -14.41
N TYR A 109 5.05 -23.24 -13.57
CA TYR A 109 3.87 -22.64 -12.97
C TYR A 109 3.27 -21.59 -13.89
N PRO A 110 1.94 -21.56 -14.04
CA PRO A 110 1.29 -20.43 -14.68
C PRO A 110 1.50 -19.16 -13.83
N VAL A 111 1.60 -18.03 -14.51
CA VAL A 111 1.69 -16.74 -13.84
C VAL A 111 0.62 -15.80 -14.38
N LYS A 112 0.00 -15.04 -13.48
CA LYS A 112 -0.96 -14.00 -13.83
C LYS A 112 -0.50 -12.68 -13.25
N VAL A 113 -0.51 -11.63 -14.09
CA VAL A 113 -0.20 -10.26 -13.67
C VAL A 113 -1.40 -9.38 -13.93
N SER A 114 -1.82 -8.65 -12.91
CA SER A 114 -2.95 -7.71 -12.99
C SER A 114 -2.64 -6.41 -12.27
N LEU A 115 -3.31 -5.34 -12.66
CA LEU A 115 -3.27 -4.05 -11.96
C LEU A 115 -4.68 -3.76 -11.44
N GLU A 116 -4.86 -3.91 -10.14
CA GLU A 116 -6.18 -3.82 -9.51
C GLU A 116 -6.12 -3.05 -8.19
N ARG A 117 -7.27 -2.58 -7.76
CA ARG A 117 -7.42 -2.00 -6.43
C ARG A 117 -7.63 -3.12 -5.43
N THR A 118 -6.74 -3.23 -4.44
CA THR A 118 -6.81 -4.28 -3.43
C THR A 118 -6.38 -3.75 -2.06
N TYR A 119 -6.85 -4.42 -1.02
CA TYR A 119 -6.50 -4.07 0.34
C TYR A 119 -5.09 -4.55 0.69
N PHE A 120 -4.30 -3.66 1.27
CA PHE A 120 -2.97 -3.94 1.80
C PHE A 120 -2.97 -3.73 3.31
N PRO A 121 -2.37 -4.65 4.08
CA PRO A 121 -2.17 -4.43 5.52
C PRO A 121 -1.12 -3.35 5.75
N THR A 122 -1.08 -2.81 6.97
CA THR A 122 0.03 -1.96 7.41
C THR A 122 1.34 -2.71 7.24
N LYS A 123 2.31 -2.10 6.59
CA LYS A 123 3.66 -2.65 6.41
C LYS A 123 4.69 -1.62 6.86
N VAL A 124 5.58 -2.09 7.74
CA VAL A 124 6.76 -1.36 8.19
C VAL A 124 7.94 -1.89 7.40
N TYR A 125 8.64 -1.01 6.71
CA TYR A 125 9.89 -1.25 6.01
C TYR A 125 11.04 -0.69 6.86
N ALA A 126 12.29 -0.83 6.43
CA ALA A 126 13.42 -0.37 7.24
C ALA A 126 13.34 1.13 7.54
N ASP A 127 12.92 1.93 6.57
CA ASP A 127 13.01 3.39 6.61
C ASP A 127 11.66 4.10 6.50
N PHE A 128 10.58 3.37 6.25
CA PHE A 128 9.24 3.94 6.11
C PHE A 128 8.15 2.95 6.46
N SER A 129 6.94 3.45 6.68
CA SER A 129 5.76 2.61 6.89
C SER A 129 4.60 3.06 6.00
N LEU A 130 3.83 2.09 5.50
CA LEU A 130 2.60 2.35 4.78
C LEU A 130 1.42 1.84 5.59
N PRO A 131 0.41 2.68 5.84
CA PRO A 131 -0.79 2.28 6.55
C PRO A 131 -1.59 1.22 5.78
N ALA A 132 -2.43 0.50 6.49
CA ALA A 132 -3.41 -0.38 5.87
C ALA A 132 -4.41 0.45 5.06
N GLY A 133 -4.81 -0.04 3.89
CA GLY A 133 -5.76 0.67 3.04
C GLY A 133 -5.94 0.02 1.67
N GLU A 134 -6.75 0.65 0.82
CA GLU A 134 -6.99 0.20 -0.55
C GLU A 134 -6.07 0.93 -1.53
N TYR A 135 -5.05 0.25 -1.98
CA TYR A 135 -4.07 0.79 -2.92
C TYR A 135 -4.27 0.21 -4.32
N GLN A 136 -3.79 0.94 -5.31
CA GLN A 136 -3.55 0.36 -6.61
C GLN A 136 -2.36 -0.60 -6.49
N GLY A 137 -2.58 -1.89 -6.78
CA GLY A 137 -1.57 -2.94 -6.67
C GLY A 137 -1.27 -3.59 -8.02
N LEU A 138 0.01 -3.71 -8.35
CA LEU A 138 0.48 -4.67 -9.34
C LEU A 138 0.51 -6.04 -8.66
N ARG A 139 -0.42 -6.91 -9.02
CA ARG A 139 -0.57 -8.24 -8.45
C ARG A 139 0.05 -9.28 -9.36
N VAL A 140 0.92 -10.13 -8.80
CA VAL A 140 1.57 -11.24 -9.49
C VAL A 140 1.24 -12.52 -8.74
N GLU A 141 0.57 -13.44 -9.39
CA GLU A 141 0.13 -14.74 -8.85
C GLU A 141 0.92 -15.84 -9.54
N ILE A 142 1.65 -16.65 -8.75
CA ILE A 142 2.46 -17.76 -9.24
C ILE A 142 1.73 -19.07 -8.88
N GLY A 143 1.44 -19.90 -9.88
CA GLY A 143 0.81 -21.20 -9.69
C GLY A 143 -0.57 -21.09 -9.03
N GLN A 144 -0.76 -21.73 -7.88
CA GLN A 144 -1.99 -21.71 -7.10
C GLN A 144 -2.17 -20.43 -6.29
N ALA A 145 -1.11 -19.64 -6.12
CA ALA A 145 -1.11 -18.40 -5.31
C ALA A 145 -1.56 -18.60 -3.84
N GLU A 146 -1.25 -19.78 -3.26
CA GLU A 146 -1.64 -20.15 -1.89
C GLU A 146 -0.52 -19.90 -0.87
N GLY A 147 0.67 -19.49 -1.31
CA GLY A 147 1.81 -19.23 -0.43
C GLY A 147 1.80 -17.83 0.17
N HIS A 148 2.77 -17.60 1.07
CA HIS A 148 2.92 -16.31 1.76
C HIS A 148 3.06 -15.14 0.82
N ASN A 149 2.35 -14.06 1.16
CA ASN A 149 2.36 -12.80 0.42
C ASN A 149 3.68 -12.05 0.56
N TRP A 150 4.12 -11.42 -0.52
CA TRP A 150 5.13 -10.36 -0.50
C TRP A 150 4.50 -9.02 -0.84
N TRP A 151 4.80 -8.02 -0.02
CA TRP A 151 4.25 -6.68 -0.14
C TRP A 151 5.37 -5.67 -0.34
N CYS A 152 5.30 -4.88 -1.40
CA CYS A 152 6.28 -3.85 -1.69
C CYS A 152 5.64 -2.61 -2.36
N VAL A 153 6.47 -1.68 -2.84
CA VAL A 153 6.06 -0.49 -3.59
C VAL A 153 6.80 -0.48 -4.92
N VAL A 154 6.07 -0.49 -6.03
CA VAL A 154 6.64 -0.45 -7.37
C VAL A 154 6.81 0.97 -7.89
N PHE A 155 5.95 1.89 -7.45
CA PHE A 155 6.06 3.31 -7.77
C PHE A 155 5.63 4.17 -6.57
N PRO A 156 6.47 5.10 -6.11
CA PRO A 156 7.89 5.26 -6.44
C PRO A 156 8.70 3.97 -6.23
N PRO A 157 9.88 3.81 -6.86
CA PRO A 157 10.68 2.58 -6.73
C PRO A 157 11.37 2.52 -5.36
N LEU A 158 10.64 2.08 -4.33
CA LEU A 158 11.11 2.03 -2.94
C LEU A 158 11.59 0.64 -2.50
N CYS A 159 11.62 -0.35 -3.42
CA CYS A 159 11.94 -1.74 -3.08
C CYS A 159 13.44 -2.10 -3.10
N PHE A 160 14.28 -1.33 -3.77
CA PHE A 160 15.66 -1.72 -4.06
C PHE A 160 16.72 -0.71 -3.66
N SER A 161 16.34 0.48 -3.27
CA SER A 161 17.28 1.59 -3.11
C SER A 161 17.79 1.70 -1.69
N SER A 162 19.00 2.24 -1.53
CA SER A 162 19.47 2.78 -0.26
C SER A 162 18.55 3.93 0.20
N VAL A 163 18.53 4.24 1.49
CA VAL A 163 17.66 5.27 2.08
C VAL A 163 17.71 6.60 1.32
N SER A 164 18.91 7.03 0.92
CA SER A 164 19.11 8.28 0.17
C SER A 164 18.51 8.24 -1.24
N GLU A 165 18.65 7.11 -1.95
CA GLU A 165 18.08 6.94 -3.29
C GLU A 165 16.55 6.81 -3.26
N GLN A 166 16.00 6.21 -2.19
CA GLN A 166 14.55 6.11 -1.99
C GLN A 166 13.90 7.48 -1.82
N SER A 167 14.51 8.34 -0.99
CA SER A 167 14.02 9.70 -0.76
C SER A 167 14.05 10.54 -2.04
N GLU A 168 15.14 10.49 -2.80
CA GLU A 168 15.23 11.19 -4.09
C GLU A 168 14.23 10.65 -5.12
N ALA A 169 14.07 9.33 -5.22
CA ALA A 169 13.12 8.72 -6.14
C ALA A 169 11.67 9.08 -5.77
N ALA A 170 11.36 9.13 -4.49
CA ALA A 170 10.07 9.54 -3.97
C ALA A 170 9.74 11.00 -4.33
N LEU A 171 10.68 11.93 -4.10
CA LEU A 171 10.51 13.34 -4.45
C LEU A 171 10.37 13.55 -5.96
N ARG A 172 11.15 12.87 -6.79
CA ARG A 172 11.04 12.92 -8.26
C ARG A 172 9.71 12.42 -8.79
N SER A 173 9.08 11.51 -8.07
CA SER A 173 7.78 10.93 -8.43
C SER A 173 6.57 11.74 -7.94
N GLY A 174 6.82 12.92 -7.35
CA GLY A 174 5.77 13.86 -6.93
C GLY A 174 5.27 13.65 -5.49
N LEU A 175 5.97 12.85 -4.67
CA LEU A 175 5.80 12.86 -3.22
C LEU A 175 6.41 14.16 -2.66
N THR A 176 5.73 14.75 -1.69
CA THR A 176 6.23 15.95 -0.99
C THR A 176 7.15 15.57 0.16
N GLU A 177 7.94 16.53 0.67
CA GLU A 177 8.73 16.32 1.88
C GLU A 177 7.85 15.95 3.07
N ASP A 178 6.63 16.52 3.18
CA ASP A 178 5.64 16.16 4.20
C ASP A 178 5.16 14.71 4.08
N ASP A 179 5.00 14.18 2.86
CA ASP A 179 4.64 12.78 2.64
C ASP A 179 5.80 11.85 3.03
N LEU A 180 7.02 12.26 2.75
CA LEU A 180 8.23 11.53 3.16
C LEU A 180 8.36 11.52 4.68
N ALA A 181 8.19 12.63 5.37
CA ALA A 181 8.22 12.72 6.82
C ALA A 181 7.15 11.84 7.47
N LEU A 182 5.95 11.76 6.88
CA LEU A 182 4.88 10.84 7.31
C LEU A 182 5.25 9.36 7.09
N LEU A 183 5.98 9.06 6.02
CA LEU A 183 6.40 7.70 5.71
C LEU A 183 7.59 7.26 6.57
N THR A 184 8.59 8.12 6.78
CA THR A 184 9.81 7.81 7.53
C THR A 184 9.63 7.94 9.04
N GLY A 185 8.61 8.65 9.50
CA GLY A 185 8.37 8.87 10.92
C GLY A 185 9.39 9.82 11.58
N GLU A 186 10.16 10.58 10.78
CA GLU A 186 11.24 11.43 11.28
C GLU A 186 10.75 12.59 12.16
N ASP A 187 9.49 12.99 12.03
CA ASP A 187 8.95 14.15 12.76
C ASP A 187 8.22 13.81 14.07
N GLN A 188 7.92 12.54 14.34
CA GLN A 188 7.30 12.13 15.60
C GLN A 188 7.70 10.71 15.98
N GLY A 189 8.42 10.53 17.09
CA GLY A 189 8.77 9.26 17.71
C GLY A 189 7.55 8.42 18.18
N TYR A 190 6.39 8.55 17.50
CA TYR A 190 5.17 7.80 17.72
C TYR A 190 4.61 7.37 16.36
N VAL A 191 4.85 6.12 15.98
CA VAL A 191 4.01 5.45 14.99
C VAL A 191 2.64 5.27 15.62
N PHE A 192 1.67 6.13 15.30
CA PHE A 192 0.28 5.92 15.70
C PHE A 192 -0.24 4.64 15.00
N ARG A 193 -0.10 3.51 15.67
CA ARG A 193 -0.82 2.30 15.30
C ARG A 193 -2.31 2.51 15.59
N PHE A 194 -3.06 2.89 14.60
CA PHE A 194 -4.52 2.86 14.66
C PHE A 194 -5.01 1.40 14.63
N GLN A 195 -4.81 0.66 15.69
CA GLN A 195 -5.32 -0.72 15.83
C GLN A 195 -6.83 -0.81 15.53
N CYS A 196 -7.57 0.23 15.84
CA CYS A 196 -9.00 0.31 15.51
C CYS A 196 -9.26 0.30 14.00
N LEU A 197 -8.43 0.93 13.16
CA LEU A 197 -8.58 0.89 11.70
C LEU A 197 -8.24 -0.48 11.11
N GLU A 198 -7.24 -1.17 11.67
CA GLU A 198 -6.93 -2.56 11.32
C GLU A 198 -8.09 -3.50 11.64
N TRP A 199 -8.72 -3.34 12.79
CA TRP A 199 -9.90 -4.09 13.20
C TRP A 199 -11.11 -3.82 12.30
N PHE A 200 -11.35 -2.56 11.94
CA PHE A 200 -12.42 -2.21 11.00
C PHE A 200 -12.16 -2.77 9.60
N GLY A 201 -10.91 -2.75 9.12
CA GLY A 201 -10.52 -3.33 7.84
C GLY A 201 -10.74 -4.85 7.81
N GLN A 202 -10.32 -5.54 8.86
CA GLN A 202 -10.52 -6.99 9.00
C GLN A 202 -12.01 -7.36 9.10
N LEU A 203 -12.80 -6.59 9.85
CA LEU A 203 -14.25 -6.79 9.98
C LEU A 203 -14.97 -6.60 8.63
N LYS A 204 -14.57 -5.58 7.86
CA LYS A 204 -15.13 -5.33 6.53
C LYS A 204 -14.79 -6.44 5.53
N GLN A 205 -13.58 -6.98 5.58
CA GLN A 205 -13.19 -8.15 4.78
C GLN A 205 -13.97 -9.40 5.18
N TRP A 206 -14.13 -9.65 6.48
CA TRP A 206 -14.91 -10.78 6.96
C TRP A 206 -16.37 -10.71 6.52
N LEU A 207 -16.99 -9.53 6.58
CA LEU A 207 -18.36 -9.29 6.12
C LEU A 207 -18.52 -9.39 4.58
N ALA A 208 -17.45 -9.15 3.81
CA ALA A 208 -17.49 -9.27 2.36
C ALA A 208 -17.32 -10.72 1.86
N HIS A 209 -16.91 -11.65 2.74
CA HIS A 209 -16.72 -13.08 2.44
C HIS A 209 -17.81 -13.97 3.05
N CYS A 210 -18.81 -13.38 3.75
CA CYS A 210 -20.05 -14.03 4.16
C CYS A 210 -21.21 -13.69 3.20
#